data_0bb46fa1b76432c7397cf698979d02f5
#
_entry.id   0bb46fa1b76432c7397cf698979d02f5
#
_cell.length_a   1.000
_cell.length_b   1.000
_cell.length_c   1.000
_cell.angle_alpha   90.00
_cell.angle_beta   90.00
_cell.angle_gamma   90.00
#
_symmetry.space_group_name_H-M   'P 1'
#
loop_
_entity.id
_entity.type
_entity.pdbx_description
1 polymer ?
#
loop_
_entity_poly.entity_id
_entity_poly.type
_entity_poly.pdbx_seq_one_letter_code
_entity_poly.pdbx_strand_id
1 'polypeptide(L)'
;MDTRSTHGMKWLRMLGAVALPVLPMQPLLAQQTPAPPMETIKTAATHTPTEQQVIDLSKTKWDWMADKKVDSLATLFDDRAMFTHMGGTWGKTQELTTIQSGGIWYKKASIYAVDVRVFGNTAIVLEDLDLEAVVGGRSVTNPFMVTEVYNKQAGKWRLAQLTFSRLVRPVKASAGSN
;
A
#
# COMPACT_ATOMS: atom_id res chain seq x y z
N MET A 1 -88.66 -18.28 47.77
CA MET A 1 -87.65 -17.54 48.58
C MET A 1 -86.37 -17.67 47.83
N ASP A 2 -85.68 -16.72 47.33
CA ASP A 2 -85.80 -15.28 47.25
C ASP A 2 -84.92 -14.85 46.07
N THR A 3 -85.37 -13.95 45.38
CA THR A 3 -84.88 -13.02 44.41
C THR A 3 -83.41 -12.58 44.52
N ARG A 4 -82.69 -12.37 43.44
CA ARG A 4 -82.19 -11.05 42.98
C ARG A 4 -81.24 -11.16 41.77
N SER A 5 -81.71 -10.70 40.69
CA SER A 5 -81.21 -9.63 39.80
C SER A 5 -79.78 -9.15 40.06
N THR A 6 -78.88 -9.33 39.09
CA THR A 6 -77.77 -8.37 38.90
C THR A 6 -77.49 -8.11 37.44
N HIS A 7 -77.47 -6.86 37.16
CA HIS A 7 -77.24 -6.21 35.88
C HIS A 7 -75.88 -6.57 35.24
N GLY A 8 -75.92 -7.01 33.99
CA GLY A 8 -74.76 -7.17 33.17
C GLY A 8 -74.36 -5.84 32.54
N MET A 9 -73.23 -5.34 32.91
CA MET A 9 -72.63 -4.13 32.31
C MET A 9 -71.72 -4.58 31.15
N LYS A 10 -72.16 -4.36 29.92
CA LYS A 10 -71.41 -4.59 28.70
C LYS A 10 -70.33 -3.53 28.56
N TRP A 11 -69.07 -3.90 28.78
CA TRP A 11 -67.94 -3.05 28.44
C TRP A 11 -67.60 -3.25 26.95
N LEU A 12 -67.94 -2.24 26.14
CA LEU A 12 -67.53 -2.17 24.74
C LEU A 12 -66.05 -1.72 24.70
N ARG A 13 -65.17 -2.65 24.44
CA ARG A 13 -63.75 -2.35 24.17
C ARG A 13 -63.62 -1.85 22.73
N MET A 14 -63.48 -0.51 22.57
CA MET A 14 -62.99 0.07 21.35
C MET A 14 -61.49 -0.19 21.27
N LEU A 15 -61.08 -1.09 20.39
CA LEU A 15 -59.69 -1.25 19.96
C LEU A 15 -59.40 -0.16 18.91
N GLY A 16 -58.87 0.98 19.35
CA GLY A 16 -58.29 1.95 18.43
C GLY A 16 -57.00 1.45 17.85
N ALA A 17 -57.01 1.08 16.58
CA ALA A 17 -55.78 0.77 15.85
C ALA A 17 -55.03 2.08 15.58
N VAL A 18 -53.94 2.30 16.32
CA VAL A 18 -53.01 3.39 16.05
C VAL A 18 -52.11 2.91 14.89
N ALA A 19 -52.40 3.35 13.69
CA ALA A 19 -51.52 3.18 12.53
C ALA A 19 -50.32 4.14 12.71
N LEU A 20 -49.16 3.61 13.03
CA LEU A 20 -47.89 4.33 12.96
C LEU A 20 -47.53 4.58 11.49
N PRO A 21 -47.16 5.79 11.08
CA PRO A 21 -46.69 6.04 9.73
C PRO A 21 -45.33 5.35 9.51
N VAL A 22 -45.26 4.41 8.60
CA VAL A 22 -44.01 3.86 8.10
C VAL A 22 -43.37 4.95 7.25
N LEU A 23 -42.40 5.65 7.80
CA LEU A 23 -41.52 6.55 7.05
C LEU A 23 -40.68 5.73 6.07
N PRO A 24 -40.65 6.09 4.78
CA PRO A 24 -39.78 5.42 3.83
C PRO A 24 -38.33 5.68 4.23
N MET A 25 -37.62 4.62 4.55
CA MET A 25 -36.17 4.63 4.79
C MET A 25 -35.49 4.95 3.45
N GLN A 26 -35.17 6.21 3.22
CA GLN A 26 -34.37 6.59 2.05
C GLN A 26 -32.96 6.03 2.24
N PRO A 27 -32.40 5.30 1.25
CA PRO A 27 -31.01 4.90 1.32
C PRO A 27 -30.15 6.17 1.40
N LEU A 28 -29.38 6.28 2.47
CA LEU A 28 -28.36 7.30 2.62
C LEU A 28 -27.30 7.02 1.54
N LEU A 29 -27.48 7.60 0.34
CA LEU A 29 -26.42 7.68 -0.65
C LEU A 29 -25.30 8.46 0.01
N ALA A 30 -24.33 7.75 0.56
CA ALA A 30 -23.09 8.34 1.02
C ALA A 30 -22.52 9.12 -0.17
N GLN A 31 -22.61 10.44 -0.11
CA GLN A 31 -21.94 11.32 -1.04
C GLN A 31 -20.45 11.01 -0.88
N GLN A 32 -19.89 10.23 -1.80
CA GLN A 32 -18.46 10.06 -1.90
C GLN A 32 -17.90 11.44 -2.25
N THR A 33 -17.41 12.13 -1.23
CA THR A 33 -16.57 13.31 -1.44
C THR A 33 -15.44 12.88 -2.38
N PRO A 34 -15.23 13.56 -3.51
CA PRO A 34 -14.10 13.24 -4.37
C PRO A 34 -12.84 13.21 -3.51
N ALA A 35 -12.05 12.13 -3.62
CA ALA A 35 -10.78 12.06 -2.93
C ALA A 35 -9.97 13.32 -3.32
N PRO A 36 -9.29 13.97 -2.36
CA PRO A 36 -8.43 15.09 -2.68
C PRO A 36 -7.43 14.66 -3.76
N PRO A 37 -7.04 15.57 -4.68
CA PRO A 37 -6.06 15.23 -5.70
C PRO A 37 -4.83 14.64 -5.03
N MET A 38 -4.40 13.46 -5.51
CA MET A 38 -3.19 12.80 -4.98
C MET A 38 -2.00 13.73 -5.19
N GLU A 39 -1.42 14.19 -4.10
CA GLU A 39 -0.15 14.91 -4.17
C GLU A 39 0.92 13.95 -4.68
N THR A 40 1.41 14.22 -5.88
CA THR A 40 2.52 13.45 -6.45
C THR A 40 3.81 13.93 -5.78
N ILE A 41 4.64 13.02 -5.31
CA ILE A 41 5.97 13.38 -4.85
C ILE A 41 6.73 14.07 -5.99
N LYS A 42 7.46 15.12 -5.65
CA LYS A 42 8.32 15.83 -6.60
C LYS A 42 9.77 15.55 -6.21
N THR A 43 10.56 15.17 -7.20
CA THR A 43 12.02 15.11 -6.99
C THR A 43 12.51 16.50 -6.60
N ALA A 44 13.24 16.59 -5.49
CA ALA A 44 13.89 17.84 -5.09
C ALA A 44 14.89 18.30 -6.17
N ALA A 45 14.99 19.60 -6.36
CA ALA A 45 15.95 20.15 -7.34
C ALA A 45 17.41 19.89 -6.96
N THR A 46 17.68 19.75 -5.66
CA THR A 46 19.02 19.47 -5.12
C THR A 46 18.91 18.51 -3.94
N HIS A 47 19.89 17.64 -3.80
CA HIS A 47 20.04 16.71 -2.68
C HIS A 47 21.34 16.99 -1.92
N THR A 48 21.34 16.77 -0.62
CA THR A 48 22.58 16.72 0.15
C THR A 48 23.43 15.51 -0.30
N PRO A 49 24.75 15.51 -0.07
CA PRO A 49 25.60 14.35 -0.40
C PRO A 49 25.10 13.03 0.20
N THR A 50 24.55 13.08 1.41
CA THR A 50 23.99 11.87 2.07
C THR A 50 22.72 11.40 1.40
N GLU A 51 21.82 12.29 1.04
CA GLU A 51 20.59 11.95 0.29
C GLU A 51 20.93 11.36 -1.07
N GLN A 52 21.86 11.98 -1.79
CA GLN A 52 22.31 11.47 -3.09
C GLN A 52 22.93 10.06 -2.97
N GLN A 53 23.73 9.82 -1.92
CA GLN A 53 24.28 8.49 -1.65
C GLN A 53 23.17 7.42 -1.49
N VAL A 54 22.09 7.75 -0.78
CA VAL A 54 20.96 6.81 -0.57
C VAL A 54 20.16 6.61 -1.87
N ILE A 55 19.94 7.66 -2.66
CA ILE A 55 19.29 7.56 -3.98
C ILE A 55 20.10 6.63 -4.92
N ASP A 56 21.41 6.82 -4.98
CA ASP A 56 22.29 6.01 -5.83
C ASP A 56 22.31 4.54 -5.37
N LEU A 57 22.24 4.32 -4.05
CA LEU A 57 22.15 2.98 -3.47
C LEU A 57 20.82 2.32 -3.83
N SER A 58 19.70 3.06 -3.77
CA SER A 58 18.39 2.56 -4.19
C SER A 58 18.38 2.15 -5.66
N LYS A 59 18.93 3.00 -6.56
CA LYS A 59 19.06 2.65 -7.99
C LYS A 59 19.88 1.39 -8.18
N THR A 60 21.05 1.31 -7.53
CA THR A 60 21.92 0.13 -7.58
C THR A 60 21.21 -1.13 -7.08
N LYS A 61 20.38 -1.01 -6.05
CA LYS A 61 19.54 -2.12 -5.56
C LYS A 61 18.59 -2.62 -6.65
N TRP A 62 17.93 -1.72 -7.39
CA TRP A 62 17.05 -2.14 -8.49
C TRP A 62 17.80 -2.91 -9.58
N ASP A 63 19.02 -2.45 -9.95
CA ASP A 63 19.88 -3.17 -10.90
C ASP A 63 20.25 -4.56 -10.35
N TRP A 64 20.63 -4.67 -9.08
CA TRP A 64 20.91 -5.96 -8.46
C TRP A 64 19.69 -6.89 -8.40
N MET A 65 18.51 -6.36 -8.19
CA MET A 65 17.26 -7.15 -8.22
C MET A 65 16.95 -7.65 -9.64
N ALA A 66 17.17 -6.80 -10.66
CA ALA A 66 16.98 -7.17 -12.06
C ALA A 66 17.97 -8.28 -12.50
N ASP A 67 19.23 -8.14 -12.12
CA ASP A 67 20.31 -9.08 -12.42
C ASP A 67 20.36 -10.28 -11.49
N LYS A 68 19.48 -10.35 -10.48
CA LYS A 68 19.45 -11.40 -9.43
C LYS A 68 20.80 -11.56 -8.71
N LYS A 69 21.48 -10.43 -8.43
CA LYS A 69 22.75 -10.41 -7.68
C LYS A 69 22.50 -10.63 -6.18
N VAL A 70 22.13 -11.86 -5.84
CA VAL A 70 21.65 -12.22 -4.49
C VAL A 70 22.68 -11.95 -3.41
N ASP A 71 23.97 -12.17 -3.66
CA ASP A 71 25.04 -11.91 -2.68
C ASP A 71 25.18 -10.40 -2.37
N SER A 72 25.05 -9.54 -3.39
CA SER A 72 25.05 -8.09 -3.22
C SER A 72 23.85 -7.64 -2.40
N LEU A 73 22.66 -8.16 -2.73
CA LEU A 73 21.42 -7.91 -2.00
C LEU A 73 21.49 -8.44 -0.56
N ALA A 74 22.07 -9.61 -0.32
CA ALA A 74 22.25 -10.15 1.02
C ALA A 74 23.14 -9.24 1.88
N THR A 75 24.12 -8.58 1.26
CA THR A 75 24.98 -7.59 1.93
C THR A 75 24.24 -6.29 2.20
N LEU A 76 23.36 -5.83 1.30
CA LEU A 76 22.59 -4.61 1.46
C LEU A 76 21.45 -4.75 2.48
N PHE A 77 20.74 -5.88 2.46
CA PHE A 77 19.58 -6.08 3.33
C PHE A 77 20.00 -6.30 4.79
N ASP A 78 19.39 -5.56 5.70
CA ASP A 78 19.52 -5.81 7.15
C ASP A 78 19.00 -7.22 7.47
N ASP A 79 19.55 -7.88 8.49
CA ASP A 79 19.12 -9.23 8.85
C ASP A 79 17.66 -9.28 9.33
N ARG A 80 17.14 -8.16 9.82
CA ARG A 80 15.74 -7.98 10.24
C ARG A 80 14.88 -7.27 9.19
N ALA A 81 15.38 -7.13 7.95
CA ALA A 81 14.65 -6.44 6.90
C ALA A 81 13.30 -7.10 6.63
N MET A 82 12.29 -6.26 6.36
CA MET A 82 10.94 -6.68 6.00
C MET A 82 10.58 -6.18 4.60
N PHE A 83 9.92 -7.04 3.85
CA PHE A 83 9.51 -6.78 2.47
C PHE A 83 8.00 -6.96 2.38
N THR A 84 7.28 -5.87 2.09
CA THR A 84 5.82 -5.87 1.97
C THR A 84 5.40 -5.74 0.51
N HIS A 85 4.80 -6.80 0.01
CA HIS A 85 4.27 -6.91 -1.35
C HIS A 85 2.75 -6.89 -1.34
N MET A 86 2.11 -6.77 -2.50
CA MET A 86 0.64 -6.84 -2.61
C MET A 86 0.08 -8.17 -2.09
N GLY A 87 0.83 -9.25 -2.17
CA GLY A 87 0.41 -10.59 -1.78
C GLY A 87 0.84 -11.02 -0.38
N GLY A 88 1.65 -10.24 0.34
CA GLY A 88 2.13 -10.61 1.67
C GLY A 88 3.37 -9.88 2.11
N THR A 89 3.81 -10.21 3.32
CA THR A 89 5.01 -9.63 3.95
C THR A 89 5.91 -10.75 4.45
N TRP A 90 7.22 -10.62 4.20
CA TRP A 90 8.22 -11.60 4.64
C TRP A 90 9.58 -10.96 4.90
N GLY A 91 10.49 -11.72 5.49
CA GLY A 91 11.83 -11.29 5.84
C GLY A 91 12.87 -11.53 4.74
N LYS A 92 14.10 -11.11 5.03
CA LYS A 92 15.28 -11.17 4.15
C LYS A 92 15.48 -12.52 3.46
N THR A 93 15.48 -13.62 4.21
CA THR A 93 15.76 -14.94 3.66
C THR A 93 14.77 -15.33 2.56
N GLN A 94 13.49 -15.09 2.79
CA GLN A 94 12.45 -15.38 1.81
C GLN A 94 12.55 -14.46 0.59
N GLU A 95 12.86 -13.17 0.78
CA GLU A 95 13.03 -12.24 -0.34
C GLU A 95 14.19 -12.67 -1.25
N LEU A 96 15.36 -12.99 -0.68
CA LEU A 96 16.51 -13.46 -1.44
C LEU A 96 16.19 -14.77 -2.20
N THR A 97 15.50 -15.72 -1.56
CA THR A 97 15.06 -16.96 -2.21
C THR A 97 14.09 -16.68 -3.36
N THR A 98 13.16 -15.76 -3.16
CA THR A 98 12.15 -15.35 -4.16
C THR A 98 12.82 -14.72 -5.39
N ILE A 99 13.82 -13.85 -5.18
CA ILE A 99 14.60 -13.24 -6.25
C ILE A 99 15.43 -14.30 -6.98
N GLN A 100 16.15 -15.14 -6.24
CA GLN A 100 17.02 -16.18 -6.80
C GLN A 100 16.24 -17.16 -7.69
N SER A 101 15.12 -17.67 -7.20
CA SER A 101 14.26 -18.60 -7.92
C SER A 101 13.53 -17.96 -9.11
N GLY A 102 13.35 -16.62 -9.09
CA GLY A 102 12.53 -15.91 -10.04
C GLY A 102 11.03 -16.03 -9.76
N GLY A 103 10.63 -16.43 -8.55
CA GLY A 103 9.24 -16.37 -8.10
C GLY A 103 8.65 -14.97 -8.25
N ILE A 104 9.48 -13.96 -7.94
CA ILE A 104 9.32 -12.58 -8.41
C ILE A 104 10.67 -12.18 -9.05
N TRP A 105 10.63 -11.83 -10.32
CA TRP A 105 11.78 -11.27 -11.02
C TRP A 105 11.53 -9.81 -11.36
N TYR A 106 12.21 -8.90 -10.69
CA TYR A 106 12.12 -7.44 -10.85
C TYR A 106 12.93 -7.01 -12.08
N LYS A 107 12.31 -6.96 -13.25
CA LYS A 107 13.01 -6.74 -14.52
C LYS A 107 13.49 -5.31 -14.71
N LYS A 108 12.64 -4.34 -14.36
CA LYS A 108 12.94 -2.93 -14.57
C LYS A 108 12.07 -2.05 -13.67
N ALA A 109 12.69 -1.13 -12.95
CA ALA A 109 12.02 -0.05 -12.24
C ALA A 109 12.19 1.25 -13.03
N SER A 110 11.10 1.75 -13.64
CA SER A 110 11.08 3.05 -14.32
C SER A 110 10.70 4.12 -13.32
N ILE A 111 11.69 4.77 -12.71
CA ILE A 111 11.50 5.77 -11.64
C ILE A 111 11.20 7.13 -12.27
N TYR A 112 10.07 7.75 -11.91
CA TYR A 112 9.62 9.06 -12.43
C TYR A 112 9.83 10.20 -11.43
N ALA A 113 9.79 9.89 -10.14
CA ALA A 113 10.08 10.83 -9.09
C ALA A 113 10.68 10.11 -7.88
N VAL A 114 11.57 10.78 -7.17
CA VAL A 114 12.17 10.31 -5.92
C VAL A 114 12.17 11.45 -4.91
N ASP A 115 11.74 11.13 -3.67
CA ASP A 115 11.90 11.98 -2.48
C ASP A 115 12.71 11.20 -1.45
N VAL A 116 13.67 11.83 -0.83
CA VAL A 116 14.49 11.22 0.21
C VAL A 116 14.60 12.13 1.41
N ARG A 117 14.48 11.57 2.59
CA ARG A 117 14.62 12.28 3.87
C ARG A 117 15.54 11.53 4.81
N VAL A 118 16.50 12.23 5.39
CA VAL A 118 17.48 11.65 6.30
C VAL A 118 17.25 12.17 7.72
N PHE A 119 17.10 11.24 8.65
CA PHE A 119 16.88 11.47 10.08
C PHE A 119 18.02 10.79 10.86
N GLY A 120 19.15 11.47 11.02
CA GLY A 120 20.33 10.91 11.66
C GLY A 120 20.85 9.66 10.91
N ASN A 121 20.69 8.49 11.51
CA ASN A 121 21.10 7.21 10.93
C ASN A 121 19.99 6.49 10.16
N THR A 122 18.85 7.14 9.94
CA THR A 122 17.74 6.57 9.18
C THR A 122 17.47 7.42 7.94
N ALA A 123 17.31 6.78 6.79
CA ALA A 123 16.84 7.43 5.57
C ALA A 123 15.55 6.75 5.09
N ILE A 124 14.61 7.58 4.62
CA ILE A 124 13.37 7.13 3.98
C ILE A 124 13.41 7.61 2.54
N VAL A 125 13.21 6.70 1.61
CA VAL A 125 13.10 6.99 0.17
C VAL A 125 11.70 6.66 -0.28
N LEU A 126 11.08 7.57 -1.04
CA LEU A 126 9.83 7.36 -1.74
C LEU A 126 10.08 7.45 -3.24
N GLU A 127 9.61 6.47 -4.00
CA GLU A 127 9.76 6.42 -5.45
C GLU A 127 8.41 6.21 -6.12
N ASP A 128 7.98 7.15 -7.00
CA ASP A 128 6.91 6.92 -7.97
C ASP A 128 7.52 6.21 -9.18
N LEU A 129 7.15 4.97 -9.40
CA LEU A 129 7.71 4.16 -10.47
C LEU A 129 6.69 3.23 -11.12
N ASP A 130 6.99 2.78 -12.33
CA ASP A 130 6.38 1.58 -12.92
C ASP A 130 7.38 0.43 -12.82
N LEU A 131 6.93 -0.68 -12.27
CA LEU A 131 7.73 -1.89 -12.09
C LEU A 131 7.31 -2.95 -13.12
N GLU A 132 8.22 -3.27 -14.03
CA GLU A 132 8.12 -4.45 -14.88
C GLU A 132 8.68 -5.66 -14.12
N ALA A 133 7.88 -6.70 -13.97
CA ALA A 133 8.29 -7.90 -13.26
C ALA A 133 7.72 -9.16 -13.91
N VAL A 134 8.31 -10.31 -13.60
CA VAL A 134 7.71 -11.62 -13.82
C VAL A 134 7.28 -12.16 -12.46
N VAL A 135 6.01 -12.49 -12.29
CA VAL A 135 5.44 -13.03 -11.05
C VAL A 135 4.75 -14.35 -11.36
N GLY A 136 5.24 -15.43 -10.75
CA GLY A 136 4.71 -16.76 -11.03
C GLY A 136 4.72 -17.11 -12.53
N GLY A 137 5.77 -16.74 -13.24
CA GLY A 137 5.95 -16.97 -14.68
C GLY A 137 5.21 -16.01 -15.62
N ARG A 138 4.44 -15.04 -15.09
CA ARG A 138 3.68 -14.06 -15.90
C ARG A 138 4.31 -12.68 -15.83
N SER A 139 4.52 -12.05 -16.99
CA SER A 139 4.98 -10.67 -17.09
C SER A 139 3.86 -9.73 -16.67
N VAL A 140 4.17 -8.79 -15.79
CA VAL A 140 3.28 -7.76 -15.27
C VAL A 140 4.00 -6.42 -15.24
N THR A 141 3.25 -5.33 -15.41
CA THR A 141 3.75 -3.97 -15.16
C THR A 141 2.75 -3.26 -14.27
N ASN A 142 3.19 -2.78 -13.12
CA ASN A 142 2.34 -2.09 -12.17
C ASN A 142 2.94 -0.77 -11.72
N PRO A 143 2.11 0.28 -11.57
CA PRO A 143 2.52 1.54 -10.97
C PRO A 143 2.56 1.41 -9.45
N PHE A 144 3.67 1.86 -8.85
CA PHE A 144 3.87 1.82 -7.40
C PHE A 144 4.38 3.16 -6.85
N MET A 145 3.96 3.46 -5.63
CA MET A 145 4.74 4.23 -4.69
C MET A 145 5.53 3.22 -3.86
N VAL A 146 6.84 3.22 -4.05
CA VAL A 146 7.74 2.37 -3.25
C VAL A 146 8.28 3.16 -2.09
N THR A 147 8.24 2.58 -0.90
CA THR A 147 8.86 3.13 0.30
C THR A 147 10.02 2.23 0.70
N GLU A 148 11.20 2.83 0.83
CA GLU A 148 12.40 2.18 1.33
C GLU A 148 12.86 2.86 2.61
N VAL A 149 13.23 2.06 3.60
CA VAL A 149 13.83 2.56 4.84
C VAL A 149 15.22 1.97 4.96
N TYR A 150 16.21 2.85 5.09
CA TYR A 150 17.60 2.49 5.31
C TYR A 150 18.05 2.90 6.70
N ASN A 151 18.84 2.05 7.35
CA ASN A 151 19.54 2.36 8.59
C ASN A 151 21.06 2.34 8.38
N LYS A 152 21.76 3.35 8.89
CA LYS A 152 23.21 3.42 8.82
C LYS A 152 23.84 2.66 10.00
N GLN A 153 24.57 1.60 9.69
CA GLN A 153 25.22 0.73 10.66
C GLN A 153 26.72 0.63 10.32
N ALA A 154 27.59 0.92 11.28
CA ALA A 154 29.04 0.95 11.08
C ALA A 154 29.45 1.74 9.82
N GLY A 155 28.80 2.91 9.61
CA GLY A 155 29.07 3.77 8.46
C GLY A 155 28.43 3.35 7.13
N LYS A 156 27.76 2.21 7.05
CA LYS A 156 27.12 1.69 5.82
C LYS A 156 25.61 1.69 5.93
N TRP A 157 24.93 2.10 4.86
CA TRP A 157 23.48 2.01 4.75
C TRP A 157 23.06 0.56 4.51
N ARG A 158 22.04 0.11 5.26
CA ARG A 158 21.39 -1.20 5.15
C ARG A 158 19.90 -1.00 4.94
N LEU A 159 19.32 -1.71 3.99
CA LEU A 159 17.87 -1.68 3.75
C LEU A 159 17.15 -2.43 4.86
N ALA A 160 16.29 -1.74 5.60
CA ALA A 160 15.51 -2.29 6.71
C ALA A 160 14.05 -2.59 6.31
N GLN A 161 13.50 -1.84 5.34
CA GLN A 161 12.12 -2.01 4.86
C GLN A 161 12.04 -1.69 3.38
N LEU A 162 11.29 -2.51 2.65
CA LEU A 162 10.84 -2.24 1.29
C LEU A 162 9.33 -2.52 1.20
N THR A 163 8.55 -1.51 0.78
CA THR A 163 7.09 -1.61 0.71
C THR A 163 6.57 -1.15 -0.64
N PHE A 164 5.70 -1.93 -1.25
CA PHE A 164 5.05 -1.64 -2.52
C PHE A 164 3.60 -1.21 -2.30
N SER A 165 3.30 0.07 -2.49
CA SER A 165 1.93 0.60 -2.49
C SER A 165 1.46 0.81 -3.92
N ARG A 166 0.52 0.00 -4.41
CA ARG A 166 0.02 0.12 -5.78
C ARG A 166 -0.72 1.44 -5.96
N LEU A 167 -0.34 2.20 -7.00
CA LEU A 167 -1.00 3.46 -7.35
C LEU A 167 -2.24 3.21 -8.21
N VAL A 168 -3.26 4.05 -8.02
CA VAL A 168 -4.50 4.06 -8.82
C VAL A 168 -4.33 4.97 -10.03
N ARG A 169 -3.24 4.79 -10.78
CA ARG A 169 -2.99 5.47 -12.05
C ARG A 169 -2.65 4.45 -13.13
N PRO A 170 -2.80 4.78 -14.41
CA PRO A 170 -2.29 3.92 -15.48
C PRO A 170 -0.74 3.84 -15.41
N VAL A 171 -0.20 2.78 -16.00
CA VAL A 171 1.23 2.68 -16.31
C VAL A 171 1.59 3.85 -17.21
N LYS A 172 2.65 4.57 -16.89
CA LYS A 172 3.17 5.63 -17.78
C LYS A 172 3.86 4.94 -18.95
N ALA A 173 3.47 5.28 -20.18
CA ALA A 173 4.18 4.77 -21.33
C ALA A 173 5.67 5.09 -21.17
N SER A 174 6.54 4.10 -21.32
CA SER A 174 7.96 4.35 -21.47
C SER A 174 8.09 5.34 -22.62
N ALA A 175 8.66 6.53 -22.38
CA ALA A 175 9.01 7.43 -23.46
C ALA A 175 9.82 6.60 -24.45
N GLY A 176 9.23 6.34 -25.63
CA GLY A 176 9.81 5.46 -26.61
C GLY A 176 11.22 5.94 -26.90
N SER A 177 12.17 5.04 -26.81
CA SER A 177 13.46 5.19 -27.45
C SER A 177 13.20 5.25 -28.96
N ASN A 178 13.10 6.47 -29.50
CA ASN A 178 13.28 6.71 -30.93
C ASN A 178 14.75 6.56 -31.26
#